data_278919cc868e7f8c8cf4673878c3b1be
#
_entry.id   278919cc868e7f8c8cf4673878c3b1be
#
_cell.length_a   1.000
_cell.length_b   1.000
_cell.length_c   1.000
_cell.angle_alpha   90.00
_cell.angle_beta   90.00
_cell.angle_gamma   90.00
#
_symmetry.space_group_name_H-M   'P 1'
#
loop_
_entity.id
_entity.type
_entity.pdbx_description
1 polymer ?
#
loop_
_entity_poly.entity_id
_entity_poly.type
_entity_poly.pdbx_seq_one_letter_code
_entity_poly.pdbx_strand_id
1 'polypeptide(L)'
;MKPDGYYTGLVDRLSTRCRRWSRPLRVTAITLLLLLLPIAGNPASAAPAGSDAHVYLLRGVLNIFSLGLDDIAARLQQQGINATVANYLSWESLANEAAAEYRSGRVRTIVLVGHSSGATVLPDMAARLDQLGAPVKLAIGLDSVFQTSVAGHVGRYLNFYVANGGGTQVGRTNQFRGNLENVDVGGMGVGHLSIDKSEAMQRKVVAAIDAVVLSHARGTSATQQRRLEPGASKQSSAAPVRAPTTNQ
;
A
#
# COMPACT_ATOMS: atom_id res chain seq x y z
N MET A 1 60.59 -28.71 -2.92
CA MET A 1 61.60 -27.64 -2.76
C MET A 1 60.96 -26.52 -1.98
N LYS A 2 61.19 -26.44 -0.66
CA LYS A 2 61.04 -25.28 0.22
C LYS A 2 62.28 -24.43 0.08
N PRO A 3 62.32 -23.14 0.45
CA PRO A 3 62.37 -22.71 1.86
C PRO A 3 61.53 -21.43 2.14
N ASP A 4 60.90 -21.28 3.29
CA ASP A 4 61.34 -20.74 4.60
C ASP A 4 61.83 -19.26 4.57
N GLY A 5 61.23 -18.44 5.40
CA GLY A 5 61.64 -17.10 5.71
C GLY A 5 60.83 -16.47 6.84
N TYR A 6 61.25 -16.76 8.06
CA TYR A 6 60.86 -16.16 9.34
C TYR A 6 61.17 -14.67 9.40
N TYR A 7 60.35 -13.88 10.07
CA TYR A 7 60.83 -12.85 11.00
C TYR A 7 59.88 -12.64 12.17
N THR A 8 60.40 -13.01 13.32
CA THR A 8 59.96 -12.77 14.69
C THR A 8 60.50 -11.45 15.20
N GLY A 9 59.77 -10.84 16.15
CA GLY A 9 60.31 -9.96 17.18
C GLY A 9 59.92 -8.50 16.98
N LEU A 10 59.30 -7.83 17.91
CA LEU A 10 59.87 -7.40 19.17
C LEU A 10 58.78 -6.85 20.11
N VAL A 11 58.75 -7.41 21.28
CA VAL A 11 58.03 -6.90 22.46
C VAL A 11 58.87 -5.76 22.98
N ASP A 12 58.29 -4.60 23.24
CA ASP A 12 58.88 -3.75 24.24
C ASP A 12 57.84 -3.08 25.14
N ARG A 13 58.11 -3.30 26.40
CA ARG A 13 57.39 -2.79 27.57
C ARG A 13 57.92 -1.37 27.82
N LEU A 14 57.05 -0.45 28.16
CA LEU A 14 57.40 0.54 29.17
C LEU A 14 56.17 0.96 29.98
N SER A 15 56.29 0.64 31.20
CA SER A 15 55.51 0.94 32.38
C SER A 15 55.51 2.42 32.77
N THR A 16 54.53 2.75 33.58
CA THR A 16 54.49 3.74 34.67
C THR A 16 54.31 5.20 34.32
N ARG A 17 53.19 5.78 34.72
CA ARG A 17 53.15 6.61 35.96
C ARG A 17 51.71 6.99 36.32
N CYS A 18 51.32 6.54 37.51
CA CYS A 18 50.24 7.11 38.30
C CYS A 18 50.47 8.62 38.54
N ARG A 19 49.51 9.46 38.22
CA ARG A 19 49.31 10.74 38.94
C ARG A 19 47.86 10.82 39.41
N ARG A 20 47.77 10.55 40.67
CA ARG A 20 46.65 10.83 41.55
C ARG A 20 46.54 12.35 41.69
N TRP A 21 45.48 12.95 41.16
CA TRP A 21 45.09 14.30 41.52
C TRP A 21 43.71 14.27 42.17
N SER A 22 43.77 14.29 43.48
CA SER A 22 42.64 14.60 44.35
C SER A 22 42.33 16.08 44.24
N ARG A 23 41.13 16.45 43.82
CA ARG A 23 40.54 17.76 44.01
C ARG A 23 39.15 17.62 44.63
N PRO A 24 38.77 18.54 45.51
CA PRO A 24 37.69 18.32 46.50
C PRO A 24 36.30 18.50 45.90
N LEU A 25 35.36 17.73 46.44
CA LEU A 25 33.93 17.93 46.27
C LEU A 25 33.54 19.37 46.58
N ARG A 26 33.06 20.08 45.59
CA ARG A 26 32.14 21.20 45.83
C ARG A 26 30.75 20.69 45.53
N VAL A 27 30.03 20.37 46.59
CA VAL A 27 28.59 20.11 46.60
C VAL A 27 27.92 21.45 46.30
N THR A 28 27.57 21.69 45.09
CA THR A 28 26.62 22.71 44.71
C THR A 28 25.23 22.04 44.67
N ALA A 29 24.43 22.35 45.67
CA ALA A 29 23.02 22.03 45.71
C ALA A 29 22.33 22.70 44.51
N ILE A 30 22.07 21.95 43.47
CA ILE A 30 21.21 22.37 42.37
C ILE A 30 19.81 21.93 42.77
N THR A 31 19.06 22.90 43.21
CA THR A 31 17.64 22.90 43.49
C THR A 31 16.91 22.18 42.35
N LEU A 32 16.27 21.07 42.69
CA LEU A 32 15.38 20.31 41.83
C LEU A 32 14.10 21.12 41.60
N LEU A 33 14.12 22.03 40.64
CA LEU A 33 12.91 22.66 40.11
C LEU A 33 12.36 21.72 39.03
N LEU A 34 11.60 20.73 39.44
CA LEU A 34 10.74 19.93 38.58
C LEU A 34 9.67 20.86 37.98
N LEU A 35 9.98 21.47 36.87
CA LEU A 35 9.01 22.07 35.98
C LEU A 35 8.08 20.93 35.52
N LEU A 36 6.83 20.99 35.98
CA LEU A 36 5.69 20.33 35.35
C LEU A 36 5.53 20.92 33.95
N LEU A 37 6.34 20.42 33.00
CA LEU A 37 6.06 20.60 31.58
C LEU A 37 4.80 19.76 31.30
N PRO A 38 3.73 20.36 30.77
CA PRO A 38 2.64 19.57 30.22
C PRO A 38 3.28 18.66 29.19
N ILE A 39 3.09 17.35 29.32
CA ILE A 39 3.36 16.39 28.27
C ILE A 39 2.38 16.78 27.17
N ALA A 40 2.80 17.70 26.30
CA ALA A 40 2.16 17.90 25.03
C ALA A 40 2.31 16.55 24.32
N GLY A 41 1.26 15.73 24.41
CA GLY A 41 1.17 14.52 23.64
C GLY A 41 1.47 14.91 22.21
N ASN A 42 2.59 14.42 21.67
CA ASN A 42 2.85 14.56 20.24
C ASN A 42 1.58 14.11 19.54
N PRO A 43 0.94 14.95 18.71
CA PRO A 43 -0.13 14.45 17.87
C PRO A 43 0.49 13.27 17.13
N ALA A 44 -0.05 12.06 17.35
CA ALA A 44 0.37 10.89 16.62
C ALA A 44 0.34 11.31 15.15
N SER A 45 1.51 11.43 14.54
CA SER A 45 1.63 11.81 13.14
C SER A 45 0.78 10.79 12.39
N ALA A 46 -0.37 11.24 11.88
CA ALA A 46 -1.23 10.37 11.10
C ALA A 46 -0.37 9.82 9.96
N ALA A 47 -0.21 8.51 9.89
CA ALA A 47 0.49 7.88 8.81
C ALA A 47 -0.07 8.42 7.48
N PRO A 48 0.76 8.68 6.47
CA PRO A 48 0.29 9.18 5.19
C PRO A 48 -0.85 8.30 4.67
N ALA A 49 -1.87 8.90 4.05
CA ALA A 49 -3.13 8.25 3.67
C ALA A 49 -2.99 7.00 2.78
N GLY A 50 -1.79 6.74 2.22
CA GLY A 50 -1.46 5.57 1.42
C GLY A 50 -0.69 4.47 2.15
N SER A 51 -0.35 4.63 3.43
CA SER A 51 0.58 3.73 4.13
C SER A 51 0.03 2.31 4.36
N ASP A 52 -1.29 2.12 4.36
CA ASP A 52 -1.95 0.83 4.51
C ASP A 52 -2.43 0.21 3.18
N ALA A 53 -2.06 0.83 2.05
CA ALA A 53 -2.28 0.31 0.71
C ALA A 53 -0.99 -0.25 0.11
N HIS A 54 -1.12 -1.35 -0.65
CA HIS A 54 -0.01 -1.89 -1.43
C HIS A 54 -0.49 -2.19 -2.86
N VAL A 55 0.23 -1.67 -3.84
CA VAL A 55 -0.01 -1.85 -5.25
C VAL A 55 1.03 -2.80 -5.82
N TYR A 56 0.59 -3.93 -6.36
CA TYR A 56 1.45 -4.92 -7.01
C TYR A 56 1.32 -4.76 -8.51
N LEU A 57 2.43 -4.45 -9.18
CA LEU A 57 2.48 -4.20 -10.62
C LEU A 57 3.23 -5.34 -11.32
N LEU A 58 2.56 -6.05 -12.22
CA LEU A 58 3.09 -7.21 -12.93
C LEU A 58 3.45 -6.85 -14.37
N ARG A 59 4.75 -6.89 -14.67
CA ARG A 59 5.26 -6.72 -16.03
C ARG A 59 4.96 -7.95 -16.88
N GLY A 60 4.89 -7.75 -18.21
CA GLY A 60 4.78 -8.82 -19.18
C GLY A 60 6.08 -9.59 -19.43
N VAL A 61 6.07 -10.38 -20.50
CA VAL A 61 7.22 -11.14 -20.99
C VAL A 61 8.44 -10.23 -21.19
N LEU A 62 9.62 -10.74 -20.89
CA LEU A 62 10.94 -10.09 -21.03
C LEU A 62 11.15 -8.84 -20.19
N ASN A 63 10.20 -8.42 -19.34
CA ASN A 63 10.28 -7.24 -18.46
C ASN A 63 10.50 -5.89 -19.17
N ILE A 64 11.28 -5.84 -20.24
CA ILE A 64 11.75 -4.61 -20.90
C ILE A 64 10.65 -3.85 -21.63
N PHE A 65 9.54 -4.50 -21.98
CA PHE A 65 8.44 -3.88 -22.71
C PHE A 65 7.39 -3.22 -21.83
N SER A 66 7.44 -3.45 -20.52
CA SER A 66 6.45 -2.95 -19.54
C SER A 66 7.05 -1.92 -18.57
N LEU A 67 8.02 -1.10 -19.03
CA LEU A 67 8.72 -0.13 -18.17
C LEU A 67 7.83 1.03 -17.70
N GLY A 68 6.71 1.29 -18.38
CA GLY A 68 5.73 2.27 -17.92
C GLY A 68 5.09 1.91 -16.56
N LEU A 69 5.13 0.63 -16.15
CA LEU A 69 4.72 0.24 -14.80
C LEU A 69 5.67 0.76 -13.72
N ASP A 70 6.96 0.94 -14.04
CA ASP A 70 7.93 1.56 -13.11
C ASP A 70 7.62 3.03 -12.90
N ASP A 71 7.23 3.74 -13.97
CA ASP A 71 6.82 5.14 -13.89
C ASP A 71 5.56 5.29 -13.03
N ILE A 72 4.59 4.38 -13.19
CA ILE A 72 3.39 4.33 -12.34
C ILE A 72 3.79 4.09 -10.89
N ALA A 73 4.64 3.09 -10.62
CA ALA A 73 5.09 2.78 -9.27
C ALA A 73 5.82 3.97 -8.62
N ALA A 74 6.72 4.63 -9.35
CA ALA A 74 7.43 5.80 -8.87
C ALA A 74 6.48 6.95 -8.50
N ARG A 75 5.43 7.20 -9.29
CA ARG A 75 4.39 8.20 -8.98
C ARG A 75 3.61 7.86 -7.72
N LEU A 76 3.24 6.59 -7.53
CA LEU A 76 2.54 6.13 -6.35
C LEU A 76 3.42 6.23 -5.09
N GLN A 77 4.70 5.85 -5.20
CA GLN A 77 5.65 5.95 -4.10
C GLN A 77 5.91 7.41 -3.68
N GLN A 78 5.94 8.35 -4.63
CA GLN A 78 6.01 9.80 -4.35
C GLN A 78 4.79 10.30 -3.55
N GLN A 79 3.65 9.63 -3.69
CA GLN A 79 2.43 9.92 -2.92
C GLN A 79 2.37 9.18 -1.57
N GLY A 80 3.40 8.40 -1.22
CA GLY A 80 3.46 7.59 -0.01
C GLY A 80 2.67 6.28 -0.09
N ILE A 81 2.31 5.82 -1.30
CA ILE A 81 1.64 4.53 -1.54
C ILE A 81 2.71 3.47 -1.82
N ASN A 82 2.68 2.35 -1.08
CA ASN A 82 3.59 1.23 -1.36
C ASN A 82 3.29 0.63 -2.72
N ALA A 83 4.31 0.46 -3.54
CA ALA A 83 4.20 -0.10 -4.88
C ALA A 83 5.38 -1.02 -5.18
N THR A 84 5.09 -2.26 -5.58
CA THR A 84 6.08 -3.27 -5.94
C THR A 84 5.90 -3.66 -7.40
N VAL A 85 6.97 -3.54 -8.19
CA VAL A 85 6.99 -3.98 -9.59
C VAL A 85 7.73 -5.31 -9.69
N ALA A 86 7.11 -6.30 -10.35
CA ALA A 86 7.68 -7.63 -10.49
C ALA A 86 7.40 -8.22 -11.88
N ASN A 87 8.07 -9.31 -12.19
CA ASN A 87 7.76 -10.12 -13.36
C ASN A 87 6.44 -10.88 -13.15
N TYR A 88 5.64 -11.07 -14.21
CA TYR A 88 4.38 -11.81 -14.14
C TYR A 88 4.56 -13.25 -13.61
N LEU A 89 5.71 -13.90 -13.85
CA LEU A 89 5.98 -15.24 -13.32
C LEU A 89 6.03 -15.32 -11.79
N SER A 90 6.18 -14.20 -11.11
CA SER A 90 6.20 -14.14 -9.65
C SER A 90 4.81 -13.99 -9.01
N TRP A 91 3.72 -14.04 -9.79
CA TRP A 91 2.40 -13.72 -9.30
C TRP A 91 1.94 -14.57 -8.10
N GLU A 92 2.28 -15.87 -8.07
CA GLU A 92 1.91 -16.76 -6.95
C GLU A 92 2.62 -16.38 -5.65
N SER A 93 3.93 -16.13 -5.70
CA SER A 93 4.70 -15.70 -4.53
C SER A 93 4.22 -14.35 -4.01
N LEU A 94 3.95 -13.41 -4.92
CA LEU A 94 3.40 -12.10 -4.57
C LEU A 94 1.98 -12.18 -3.98
N ALA A 95 1.14 -13.08 -4.47
CA ALA A 95 -0.17 -13.32 -3.88
C ALA A 95 -0.06 -13.83 -2.43
N ASN A 96 0.87 -14.76 -2.17
CA ASN A 96 1.13 -15.26 -0.83
C ASN A 96 1.68 -14.17 0.12
N GLU A 97 2.60 -13.34 -0.37
CA GLU A 97 3.15 -12.19 0.36
C GLU A 97 2.06 -11.15 0.68
N ALA A 98 1.30 -10.72 -0.32
CA ALA A 98 0.21 -9.76 -0.16
C ALA A 98 -0.85 -10.26 0.84
N ALA A 99 -1.19 -11.55 0.80
CA ALA A 99 -2.10 -12.16 1.76
C ALA A 99 -1.51 -12.18 3.18
N ALA A 100 -0.20 -12.39 3.33
CA ALA A 100 0.47 -12.34 4.63
C ALA A 100 0.49 -10.91 5.19
N GLU A 101 0.74 -9.91 4.36
CA GLU A 101 0.67 -8.49 4.74
C GLU A 101 -0.76 -8.10 5.15
N TYR A 102 -1.76 -8.53 4.39
CA TYR A 102 -3.16 -8.28 4.71
C TYR A 102 -3.56 -8.91 6.05
N ARG A 103 -3.24 -10.19 6.29
CA ARG A 103 -3.55 -10.89 7.54
C ARG A 103 -2.82 -10.31 8.76
N SER A 104 -1.62 -9.77 8.57
CA SER A 104 -0.89 -9.08 9.66
C SER A 104 -1.43 -7.68 9.97
N GLY A 105 -2.34 -7.17 9.15
CA GLY A 105 -2.89 -5.82 9.28
C GLY A 105 -1.95 -4.70 8.80
N ARG A 106 -0.78 -5.03 8.24
CA ARG A 106 0.13 -4.03 7.64
C ARG A 106 -0.47 -3.42 6.37
N VAL A 107 -1.22 -4.22 5.61
CA VAL A 107 -1.94 -3.79 4.41
C VAL A 107 -3.43 -4.03 4.62
N ARG A 108 -4.24 -3.05 4.25
CA ARG A 108 -5.72 -3.12 4.27
C ARG A 108 -6.32 -2.99 2.88
N THR A 109 -5.55 -2.42 1.95
CA THR A 109 -5.98 -2.18 0.58
C THR A 109 -4.98 -2.81 -0.38
N ILE A 110 -5.40 -3.89 -1.05
CA ILE A 110 -4.61 -4.55 -2.10
C ILE A 110 -5.12 -4.06 -3.45
N VAL A 111 -4.17 -3.58 -4.27
CA VAL A 111 -4.40 -3.19 -5.66
C VAL A 111 -3.46 -3.98 -6.56
N LEU A 112 -3.98 -4.48 -7.68
CA LEU A 112 -3.22 -5.19 -8.70
C LEU A 112 -3.20 -4.38 -9.99
N VAL A 113 -2.06 -4.29 -10.65
CA VAL A 113 -1.91 -3.71 -11.99
C VAL A 113 -1.09 -4.68 -12.84
N GLY A 114 -1.45 -4.90 -14.06
CA GLY A 114 -0.68 -5.78 -14.96
C GLY A 114 -0.68 -5.29 -16.39
N HIS A 115 0.42 -5.49 -17.10
CA HIS A 115 0.53 -5.24 -18.54
C HIS A 115 0.83 -6.52 -19.30
N SER A 116 0.18 -6.73 -20.44
CA SER A 116 0.46 -7.88 -21.32
C SER A 116 0.24 -9.22 -20.59
N SER A 117 1.25 -10.09 -20.50
CA SER A 117 1.20 -11.32 -19.70
C SER A 117 0.95 -11.04 -18.22
N GLY A 118 1.39 -9.89 -17.69
CA GLY A 118 1.05 -9.44 -16.33
C GLY A 118 -0.45 -9.21 -16.17
N ALA A 119 -1.12 -8.61 -17.18
CA ALA A 119 -2.57 -8.45 -17.17
C ALA A 119 -3.30 -9.80 -17.31
N THR A 120 -2.71 -10.74 -18.05
CA THR A 120 -3.27 -12.09 -18.26
C THR A 120 -3.35 -12.88 -16.95
N VAL A 121 -2.36 -12.76 -16.05
CA VAL A 121 -2.34 -13.52 -14.78
C VAL A 121 -3.08 -12.82 -13.64
N LEU A 122 -3.56 -11.59 -13.81
CA LEU A 122 -4.28 -10.88 -12.73
C LEU A 122 -5.52 -11.62 -12.24
N PRO A 123 -6.36 -12.24 -13.09
CA PRO A 123 -7.50 -13.02 -12.61
C PRO A 123 -7.10 -14.17 -11.69
N ASP A 124 -6.00 -14.88 -12.02
CA ASP A 124 -5.49 -16.00 -11.22
C ASP A 124 -4.91 -15.49 -9.89
N MET A 125 -4.15 -14.40 -9.91
CA MET A 125 -3.64 -13.77 -8.71
C MET A 125 -4.78 -13.29 -7.79
N ALA A 126 -5.82 -12.69 -8.35
CA ALA A 126 -6.98 -12.24 -7.59
C ALA A 126 -7.76 -13.41 -6.98
N ALA A 127 -7.96 -14.50 -7.72
CA ALA A 127 -8.60 -15.72 -7.23
C ALA A 127 -7.78 -16.36 -6.09
N ARG A 128 -6.46 -16.37 -6.22
CA ARG A 128 -5.55 -16.86 -5.17
C ARG A 128 -5.65 -16.02 -3.90
N LEU A 129 -5.67 -14.71 -4.03
CA LEU A 129 -5.83 -13.78 -2.91
C LEU A 129 -7.18 -13.97 -2.20
N ASP A 130 -8.26 -14.16 -2.96
CA ASP A 130 -9.59 -14.45 -2.39
C ASP A 130 -9.58 -15.75 -1.58
N GLN A 131 -8.97 -16.83 -2.11
CA GLN A 131 -8.78 -18.10 -1.39
C GLN A 131 -7.98 -17.93 -0.10
N LEU A 132 -7.04 -16.99 -0.06
CA LEU A 132 -6.23 -16.68 1.12
C LEU A 132 -6.90 -15.69 2.08
N GLY A 133 -8.14 -15.27 1.81
CA GLY A 133 -8.90 -14.33 2.62
C GLY A 133 -8.43 -12.88 2.54
N ALA A 134 -7.75 -12.51 1.46
CA ALA A 134 -7.20 -11.17 1.22
C ALA A 134 -7.84 -10.53 -0.03
N PRO A 135 -9.05 -9.95 0.07
CA PRO A 135 -9.79 -9.47 -1.08
C PRO A 135 -9.08 -8.30 -1.79
N VAL A 136 -9.09 -8.35 -3.11
CA VAL A 136 -8.55 -7.29 -3.96
C VAL A 136 -9.56 -6.14 -4.06
N LYS A 137 -9.14 -4.91 -3.78
CA LYS A 137 -10.01 -3.73 -3.92
C LYS A 137 -10.12 -3.26 -5.35
N LEU A 138 -8.99 -3.29 -6.09
CA LEU A 138 -8.94 -2.87 -7.49
C LEU A 138 -7.93 -3.74 -8.24
N ALA A 139 -8.31 -4.24 -9.40
CA ALA A 139 -7.41 -4.83 -10.37
C ALA A 139 -7.49 -4.04 -11.69
N ILE A 140 -6.34 -3.72 -12.28
CA ILE A 140 -6.24 -2.98 -13.54
C ILE A 140 -5.41 -3.78 -14.53
N GLY A 141 -6.05 -4.28 -15.59
CA GLY A 141 -5.38 -4.90 -16.73
C GLY A 141 -5.07 -3.87 -17.82
N LEU A 142 -3.86 -3.90 -18.34
CA LEU A 142 -3.42 -3.15 -19.49
C LEU A 142 -3.10 -4.13 -20.61
N ASP A 143 -4.04 -4.30 -21.52
CA ASP A 143 -3.92 -5.06 -22.76
C ASP A 143 -3.48 -6.53 -22.58
N SER A 144 -4.32 -7.31 -21.88
CA SER A 144 -4.13 -8.76 -21.76
C SER A 144 -4.07 -9.42 -23.15
N VAL A 145 -3.07 -10.28 -23.36
CA VAL A 145 -2.85 -10.95 -24.65
C VAL A 145 -3.64 -12.25 -24.80
N PHE A 146 -4.21 -12.76 -23.71
CA PHE A 146 -5.06 -13.95 -23.74
C PHE A 146 -6.40 -13.64 -23.10
N GLN A 147 -7.43 -14.28 -23.63
CA GLN A 147 -8.76 -14.20 -23.05
C GLN A 147 -8.77 -14.91 -21.70
N THR A 148 -9.20 -14.19 -20.68
CA THR A 148 -9.27 -14.67 -19.29
C THR A 148 -10.62 -14.37 -18.68
N SER A 149 -10.91 -14.95 -17.51
CA SER A 149 -12.11 -14.67 -16.77
C SER A 149 -11.79 -14.50 -15.28
N VAL A 150 -12.30 -13.44 -14.69
CA VAL A 150 -12.12 -13.16 -13.27
C VAL A 150 -13.13 -13.95 -12.43
N ALA A 151 -12.64 -14.45 -11.28
CA ALA A 151 -13.41 -15.13 -10.24
C ALA A 151 -13.14 -14.50 -8.88
N GLY A 152 -13.89 -14.90 -7.85
CA GLY A 152 -13.67 -14.48 -6.47
C GLY A 152 -14.02 -13.02 -6.20
N HIS A 153 -13.48 -12.48 -5.12
CA HIS A 153 -13.82 -11.16 -4.61
C HIS A 153 -12.83 -10.09 -5.09
N VAL A 154 -13.25 -9.32 -6.10
CA VAL A 154 -12.52 -8.14 -6.57
C VAL A 154 -13.48 -6.97 -6.59
N GLY A 155 -13.25 -5.97 -5.76
CA GLY A 155 -14.16 -4.82 -5.64
C GLY A 155 -14.43 -4.16 -7.00
N ARG A 156 -13.37 -3.87 -7.76
CA ARG A 156 -13.47 -3.39 -9.16
C ARG A 156 -12.34 -4.00 -9.99
N TYR A 157 -12.69 -4.57 -11.13
CA TYR A 157 -11.76 -4.99 -12.16
C TYR A 157 -11.91 -4.08 -13.37
N LEU A 158 -10.85 -3.34 -13.72
CA LEU A 158 -10.82 -2.40 -14.83
C LEU A 158 -9.84 -2.91 -15.88
N ASN A 159 -10.33 -3.35 -17.02
CA ASN A 159 -9.51 -3.86 -18.11
C ASN A 159 -9.49 -2.82 -19.25
N PHE A 160 -8.34 -2.22 -19.48
CA PHE A 160 -8.05 -1.41 -20.66
C PHE A 160 -7.43 -2.30 -21.73
N TYR A 161 -8.05 -2.39 -22.88
CA TYR A 161 -7.57 -3.23 -23.98
C TYR A 161 -7.59 -2.47 -25.31
N VAL A 162 -6.81 -2.95 -26.28
CA VAL A 162 -6.74 -2.41 -27.65
C VAL A 162 -7.35 -3.45 -28.57
N ALA A 163 -8.63 -3.32 -28.91
CA ALA A 163 -9.38 -4.32 -29.67
C ALA A 163 -8.72 -4.70 -30.99
N ASN A 164 -8.19 -3.73 -31.74
CA ASN A 164 -7.52 -3.95 -33.02
C ASN A 164 -6.01 -4.21 -32.87
N GLY A 165 -5.49 -4.34 -31.64
CA GLY A 165 -4.08 -4.55 -31.32
C GLY A 165 -3.77 -5.92 -30.70
N GLY A 166 -4.75 -6.82 -30.67
CA GLY A 166 -4.60 -8.15 -30.05
C GLY A 166 -4.97 -8.23 -28.58
N GLY A 167 -5.33 -7.10 -27.97
CA GLY A 167 -5.85 -7.08 -26.59
C GLY A 167 -7.24 -7.69 -26.48
N THR A 168 -7.52 -8.32 -25.36
CA THR A 168 -8.76 -9.07 -25.14
C THR A 168 -9.59 -8.51 -23.98
N GLN A 169 -10.91 -8.70 -24.07
CA GLN A 169 -11.80 -8.47 -22.95
C GLN A 169 -11.61 -9.56 -21.89
N VAL A 170 -11.73 -9.17 -20.64
CA VAL A 170 -11.81 -10.10 -19.51
C VAL A 170 -13.27 -10.50 -19.31
N GLY A 171 -13.52 -11.80 -19.22
CA GLY A 171 -14.81 -12.37 -18.85
C GLY A 171 -15.00 -12.40 -17.34
N ARG A 172 -16.20 -12.82 -16.90
CA ARG A 172 -16.48 -13.11 -15.49
C ARG A 172 -17.06 -14.51 -15.34
N THR A 173 -16.66 -15.19 -14.26
CA THR A 173 -17.28 -16.46 -13.87
C THR A 173 -18.53 -16.19 -13.02
N ASN A 174 -19.32 -17.24 -12.75
CA ASN A 174 -20.44 -17.17 -11.80
C ASN A 174 -20.02 -16.97 -10.34
N GLN A 175 -18.74 -17.18 -10.03
CA GLN A 175 -18.16 -16.97 -8.70
C GLN A 175 -17.65 -15.54 -8.49
N PHE A 176 -17.56 -14.73 -9.55
CA PHE A 176 -17.09 -13.37 -9.44
C PHE A 176 -18.04 -12.49 -8.61
N ARG A 177 -17.46 -11.74 -7.68
CA ARG A 177 -18.13 -10.73 -6.85
C ARG A 177 -17.39 -9.40 -6.97
N GLY A 178 -18.02 -8.44 -7.61
CA GLY A 178 -17.48 -7.11 -7.82
C GLY A 178 -18.00 -6.45 -9.10
N ASN A 179 -17.32 -5.41 -9.53
CA ASN A 179 -17.61 -4.69 -10.77
C ASN A 179 -16.52 -4.96 -11.81
N LEU A 180 -16.91 -5.41 -13.01
CA LEU A 180 -16.00 -5.63 -14.14
C LEU A 180 -16.30 -4.62 -15.24
N GLU A 181 -15.29 -3.87 -15.64
CA GLU A 181 -15.34 -2.91 -16.74
C GLU A 181 -14.26 -3.24 -17.77
N ASN A 182 -14.67 -3.46 -19.04
CA ASN A 182 -13.78 -3.57 -20.18
C ASN A 182 -13.87 -2.27 -21.00
N VAL A 183 -12.76 -1.60 -21.19
CA VAL A 183 -12.65 -0.30 -21.88
C VAL A 183 -11.70 -0.44 -23.06
N ASP A 184 -12.22 -0.31 -24.27
CA ASP A 184 -11.38 -0.22 -25.47
C ASP A 184 -10.72 1.16 -25.54
N VAL A 185 -9.40 1.18 -25.56
CA VAL A 185 -8.59 2.40 -25.62
C VAL A 185 -7.87 2.57 -26.96
N GLY A 186 -8.17 1.76 -27.97
CA GLY A 186 -7.59 1.87 -29.30
C GLY A 186 -7.76 3.25 -29.92
N GLY A 187 -8.89 3.91 -29.63
CA GLY A 187 -9.17 5.29 -30.08
C GLY A 187 -8.28 6.36 -29.44
N MET A 188 -7.48 6.04 -28.42
CA MET A 188 -6.53 6.96 -27.77
C MET A 188 -5.16 7.00 -28.45
N GLY A 189 -4.97 6.29 -29.56
CA GLY A 189 -3.69 6.23 -30.27
C GLY A 189 -2.62 5.42 -29.54
N VAL A 190 -3.02 4.52 -28.65
CA VAL A 190 -2.14 3.58 -27.97
C VAL A 190 -2.22 2.18 -28.58
N GLY A 191 -1.12 1.46 -28.54
CA GLY A 191 -1.05 0.04 -28.91
C GLY A 191 -0.46 -0.78 -27.77
N HIS A 192 -0.35 -2.09 -27.99
CA HIS A 192 0.14 -3.04 -26.99
C HIS A 192 1.45 -2.62 -26.31
N LEU A 193 2.44 -2.17 -27.08
CA LEU A 193 3.77 -1.81 -26.56
C LEU A 193 3.85 -0.38 -26.00
N SER A 194 2.78 0.40 -26.10
CA SER A 194 2.77 1.80 -25.66
C SER A 194 1.70 2.14 -24.63
N ILE A 195 0.75 1.25 -24.39
CA ILE A 195 -0.36 1.49 -23.47
C ILE A 195 0.12 1.79 -22.03
N ASP A 196 1.12 1.07 -21.53
CA ASP A 196 1.71 1.28 -20.21
C ASP A 196 2.57 2.55 -20.13
N LYS A 197 3.14 2.99 -21.27
CA LYS A 197 4.03 4.15 -21.38
C LYS A 197 3.28 5.45 -21.69
N SER A 198 2.05 5.34 -22.18
CA SER A 198 1.22 6.51 -22.47
C SER A 198 0.92 7.29 -21.20
N GLU A 199 1.31 8.56 -21.19
CA GLU A 199 1.08 9.42 -20.03
C GLU A 199 -0.42 9.56 -19.71
N ALA A 200 -1.28 9.58 -20.74
CA ALA A 200 -2.74 9.63 -20.56
C ALA A 200 -3.23 8.33 -19.88
N MET A 201 -2.69 7.17 -20.22
CA MET A 201 -3.03 5.91 -19.59
C MET A 201 -2.48 5.82 -18.17
N GLN A 202 -1.23 6.23 -17.94
CA GLN A 202 -0.64 6.28 -16.59
C GLN A 202 -1.47 7.17 -15.66
N ARG A 203 -1.92 8.36 -16.12
CA ARG A 203 -2.83 9.23 -15.34
C ARG A 203 -4.15 8.53 -15.02
N LYS A 204 -4.74 7.79 -15.96
CA LYS A 204 -5.98 7.01 -15.72
C LYS A 204 -5.77 5.92 -14.65
N VAL A 205 -4.65 5.20 -14.73
CA VAL A 205 -4.30 4.16 -13.76
C VAL A 205 -4.10 4.74 -12.37
N VAL A 206 -3.26 5.78 -12.25
CA VAL A 206 -2.99 6.45 -10.97
C VAL A 206 -4.27 7.02 -10.37
N ALA A 207 -5.10 7.73 -11.16
CA ALA A 207 -6.36 8.28 -10.68
C ALA A 207 -7.34 7.20 -10.19
N ALA A 208 -7.39 6.02 -10.83
CA ALA A 208 -8.22 4.90 -10.38
C ALA A 208 -7.71 4.31 -9.05
N ILE A 209 -6.40 4.25 -8.86
CA ILE A 209 -5.76 3.81 -7.61
C ILE A 209 -6.03 4.82 -6.49
N ASP A 210 -5.79 6.11 -6.74
CA ASP A 210 -6.02 7.18 -5.77
C ASP A 210 -7.47 7.20 -5.28
N ALA A 211 -8.44 7.00 -6.17
CA ALA A 211 -9.85 6.95 -5.80
C ALA A 211 -10.15 5.84 -4.78
N VAL A 212 -9.50 4.69 -4.87
CA VAL A 212 -9.69 3.56 -3.95
C VAL A 212 -8.94 3.78 -2.64
N VAL A 213 -7.69 4.23 -2.70
CA VAL A 213 -6.83 4.45 -1.54
C VAL A 213 -7.38 5.59 -0.67
N LEU A 214 -7.73 6.73 -1.28
CA LEU A 214 -8.27 7.88 -0.55
C LEU A 214 -9.66 7.64 0.02
N SER A 215 -10.51 6.86 -0.66
CA SER A 215 -11.83 6.50 -0.12
C SER A 215 -11.72 5.62 1.12
N HIS A 216 -10.75 4.70 1.13
CA HIS A 216 -10.48 3.84 2.29
C HIS A 216 -9.98 4.67 3.48
N ALA A 217 -9.02 5.56 3.28
CA ALA A 217 -8.48 6.43 4.31
C ALA A 217 -9.56 7.31 4.97
N ARG A 218 -10.49 7.86 4.18
CA ARG A 218 -11.63 8.63 4.72
C ARG A 218 -12.58 7.78 5.54
N GLY A 219 -12.87 6.57 5.10
CA GLY A 219 -13.73 5.62 5.81
C GLY A 219 -13.16 5.21 7.17
N THR A 220 -11.86 4.94 7.24
CA THR A 220 -11.17 4.60 8.49
C THR A 220 -11.13 5.77 9.46
N SER A 221 -10.84 6.98 8.99
CA SER A 221 -10.84 8.20 9.82
C SER A 221 -12.22 8.50 10.40
N ALA A 222 -13.28 8.41 9.61
CA ALA A 222 -14.65 8.64 10.07
C ALA A 222 -15.10 7.60 11.10
N THR A 223 -14.72 6.34 10.95
CA THR A 223 -15.01 5.25 11.88
C THR A 223 -14.27 5.45 13.20
N GLN A 224 -13.01 5.89 13.14
CA GLN A 224 -12.18 6.16 14.31
C GLN A 224 -12.71 7.36 15.10
N GLN A 225 -13.13 8.43 14.44
CA GLN A 225 -13.72 9.60 15.07
C GLN A 225 -15.05 9.26 15.76
N ARG A 226 -15.91 8.46 15.13
CA ARG A 226 -17.16 7.97 15.73
C ARG A 226 -16.91 7.08 16.97
N ARG A 227 -15.78 6.38 17.01
CA ARG A 227 -15.40 5.53 18.16
C ARG A 227 -14.89 6.33 19.36
N LEU A 228 -14.33 7.52 19.10
CA LEU A 228 -13.81 8.43 20.12
C LEU A 228 -14.91 9.34 20.71
N GLU A 229 -16.10 9.43 20.07
CA GLU A 229 -17.27 10.19 20.54
C GLU A 229 -18.47 9.27 20.86
N PRO A 230 -18.41 8.45 21.92
CA PRO A 230 -19.50 7.51 22.22
C PRO A 230 -20.73 8.13 22.89
N GLY A 231 -20.84 9.47 23.02
CA GLY A 231 -21.82 10.13 23.90
C GLY A 231 -22.81 11.12 23.28
N ALA A 232 -22.70 11.50 22.00
CA ALA A 232 -23.47 12.66 21.48
C ALA A 232 -24.86 12.35 20.88
N SER A 233 -25.39 11.14 20.94
CA SER A 233 -26.65 10.80 20.26
C SER A 233 -27.81 10.35 21.16
N LYS A 234 -27.86 10.78 22.44
CA LYS A 234 -29.01 10.52 23.34
C LYS A 234 -29.47 11.76 24.07
N GLN A 235 -29.72 12.85 23.36
CA GLN A 235 -30.51 13.96 23.88
C GLN A 235 -31.25 14.60 22.73
N SER A 236 -32.44 14.12 22.44
CA SER A 236 -33.59 14.89 21.93
C SER A 236 -34.75 13.94 21.64
N SER A 237 -35.62 13.77 22.60
CA SER A 237 -37.06 13.59 22.40
C SER A 237 -37.73 13.56 23.73
N ALA A 238 -37.79 14.72 24.37
CA ALA A 238 -38.82 14.99 25.37
C ALA A 238 -39.87 15.85 24.66
N ALA A 239 -40.98 15.21 24.25
CA ALA A 239 -42.15 15.89 23.75
C ALA A 239 -42.79 16.73 24.91
N PRO A 240 -43.30 17.94 24.67
CA PRO A 240 -43.98 18.73 25.68
C PRO A 240 -45.32 18.07 26.02
N VAL A 241 -45.50 17.79 27.30
CA VAL A 241 -46.77 17.35 27.89
C VAL A 241 -47.78 18.48 27.73
N ARG A 242 -48.85 18.24 26.99
CA ARG A 242 -50.00 19.13 26.84
C ARG A 242 -50.84 19.10 28.12
N ALA A 243 -50.99 20.25 28.79
CA ALA A 243 -51.88 20.42 29.92
C ALA A 243 -53.35 20.28 29.55
N PRO A 244 -54.23 19.71 30.42
CA PRO A 244 -55.66 19.60 30.13
C PRO A 244 -56.34 20.96 30.29
N THR A 245 -57.11 21.35 29.32
CA THR A 245 -58.05 22.49 29.37
C THR A 245 -59.29 22.05 30.11
N THR A 246 -59.53 22.70 31.26
CA THR A 246 -60.78 22.65 32.02
C THR A 246 -61.80 23.56 31.33
N ASN A 247 -62.94 23.02 30.86
CA ASN A 247 -64.12 23.79 30.51
C ASN A 247 -64.95 24.11 31.78
N GLN A 248 -65.26 25.36 31.96
CA GLN A 248 -66.51 25.84 32.52
C GLN A 248 -67.23 26.70 31.51
#